data_2d766ba8644ea0f328ed7f13505e47e5
#
_entry.id   2d766ba8644ea0f328ed7f13505e47e5
#
_cell.length_a   1.000
_cell.length_b   1.000
_cell.length_c   1.000
_cell.angle_alpha   90.00
_cell.angle_beta   90.00
_cell.angle_gamma   90.00
#
_symmetry.space_group_name_H-M   'P 1'
#
loop_
_entity.id
_entity.type
_entity.pdbx_description
1 polymer ?
#
loop_
_entity_poly.entity_id
_entity_poly.type
_entity_poly.pdbx_seq_one_letter_code
_entity_poly.pdbx_strand_id
1 'polypeptide(L)'
;MKDIGVDIKRFDTAYDRGFYKRNNLGAVTYFNEKTFGEDKVVRHPYCNYPNYVEGIVMGGKLSNEEAAQQAPLSEKGKEQLLRVLNGGLHAIDVPEEEMEDYIYSTSYFDYLKNTLGVDDPGILKMARNSGLDWALTGTDLMTIGTAKSCGALGFTPKAVFDEDNPYIYHFPDGNAGIARALVKKMISDVAVGNNAEELVLSKFNYAELGKVSNAVRIRLNSTVVNVRHGGDPKNSSEVFVKYINDNKSHQVKGKNVVMACYNMMIPHIVSGLPEEQAAALRLQNKSPLQYTTVGLRNWRAMKEMEIGLAMSPVNMHQVVFIDFPVIIGGYE
;
A
#
# COMPACT_ATOMS: atom_id res chain seq x y z
N MET A 1 -14.67 14.33 -5.75
CA MET A 1 -13.48 15.18 -5.87
C MET A 1 -13.82 16.60 -6.25
N LYS A 2 -14.48 16.86 -7.38
CA LYS A 2 -14.83 18.23 -7.84
C LYS A 2 -15.52 19.09 -6.77
N ASP A 3 -16.43 18.52 -6.00
CA ASP A 3 -17.19 19.25 -4.96
C ASP A 3 -16.35 19.75 -3.78
N ILE A 4 -15.15 19.22 -3.61
CA ILE A 4 -14.19 19.62 -2.58
C ILE A 4 -12.97 20.35 -3.16
N GLY A 5 -13.09 20.83 -4.42
CA GLY A 5 -12.07 21.60 -5.07
C GLY A 5 -10.84 20.79 -5.53
N VAL A 6 -10.99 19.48 -5.72
CA VAL A 6 -9.93 18.62 -6.27
C VAL A 6 -10.14 18.46 -7.76
N ASP A 7 -9.25 19.02 -8.57
CA ASP A 7 -9.21 18.82 -10.01
C ASP A 7 -8.27 17.66 -10.35
N ILE A 8 -8.87 16.51 -10.64
CA ILE A 8 -8.10 15.29 -10.98
C ILE A 8 -7.30 15.47 -12.28
N LYS A 9 -7.83 16.24 -13.25
CA LYS A 9 -7.13 16.48 -14.53
C LYS A 9 -5.83 17.26 -14.35
N ARG A 10 -5.68 17.98 -13.25
CA ARG A 10 -4.43 18.68 -12.92
C ARG A 10 -3.26 17.73 -12.79
N PHE A 11 -3.49 16.47 -12.39
CA PHE A 11 -2.46 15.45 -12.28
C PHE A 11 -1.90 15.02 -13.64
N ASP A 12 -2.64 15.13 -14.75
CA ASP A 12 -2.16 14.77 -16.08
C ASP A 12 -0.93 15.60 -16.49
N THR A 13 -0.81 16.83 -15.97
CA THR A 13 0.30 17.76 -16.24
C THR A 13 1.24 17.94 -15.05
N ALA A 14 0.89 17.46 -13.87
CA ALA A 14 1.67 17.60 -12.65
C ALA A 14 2.82 16.61 -12.56
N TYR A 15 2.69 15.44 -13.19
CA TYR A 15 3.68 14.39 -13.14
C TYR A 15 4.72 14.52 -14.23
N ASP A 16 5.99 14.39 -13.86
CA ASP A 16 7.07 14.21 -14.82
C ASP A 16 7.20 12.74 -15.23
N ARG A 17 6.24 12.24 -16.02
CA ARG A 17 6.18 10.86 -16.48
C ARG A 17 7.41 10.38 -17.24
N GLY A 18 8.17 11.30 -17.82
CA GLY A 18 9.40 11.00 -18.55
C GLY A 18 10.65 10.91 -17.67
N PHE A 19 10.55 11.16 -16.36
CA PHE A 19 11.69 11.29 -15.45
C PHE A 19 12.63 10.07 -15.45
N TYR A 20 12.10 8.88 -15.22
CA TYR A 20 12.92 7.68 -15.17
C TYR A 20 13.55 7.37 -16.54
N LYS A 21 12.76 7.41 -17.59
CA LYS A 21 13.22 7.12 -18.96
C LYS A 21 14.32 8.08 -19.42
N ARG A 22 14.14 9.39 -19.23
CA ARG A 22 15.13 10.41 -19.61
C ARG A 22 16.45 10.29 -18.86
N ASN A 23 16.40 9.75 -17.65
CA ASN A 23 17.57 9.57 -16.79
C ASN A 23 18.11 8.15 -16.80
N ASN A 24 17.58 7.26 -17.65
CA ASN A 24 17.96 5.84 -17.75
C ASN A 24 17.90 5.11 -16.39
N LEU A 25 16.90 5.42 -15.56
CA LEU A 25 16.72 4.87 -14.23
C LEU A 25 15.96 3.57 -14.30
N GLY A 26 16.61 2.48 -13.90
CA GLY A 26 16.07 1.12 -13.98
C GLY A 26 15.77 0.49 -12.63
N ALA A 27 15.15 -0.70 -12.68
CA ALA A 27 14.91 -1.54 -11.53
C ALA A 27 16.06 -2.53 -11.33
N VAL A 28 16.47 -2.71 -10.08
CA VAL A 28 17.52 -3.64 -9.68
C VAL A 28 17.09 -4.45 -8.46
N THR A 29 17.85 -5.48 -8.12
CA THR A 29 17.77 -6.16 -6.82
C THR A 29 19.10 -6.03 -6.09
N TYR A 30 19.03 -5.62 -4.84
CA TYR A 30 20.14 -5.59 -3.91
C TYR A 30 20.11 -6.81 -2.98
N PHE A 31 21.15 -7.60 -3.03
CA PHE A 31 21.41 -8.72 -2.13
C PHE A 31 22.36 -8.25 -1.04
N ASN A 32 22.05 -8.51 0.22
CA ASN A 32 22.92 -8.15 1.33
C ASN A 32 23.86 -9.30 1.75
N GLU A 33 25.06 -8.94 2.16
CA GLU A 33 26.08 -9.89 2.62
C GLU A 33 25.58 -10.80 3.75
N LYS A 34 24.84 -10.24 4.69
CA LYS A 34 24.34 -10.99 5.86
C LYS A 34 23.51 -12.21 5.48
N THR A 35 22.74 -12.12 4.41
CA THR A 35 21.80 -13.19 4.01
C THR A 35 22.36 -14.05 2.88
N PHE A 36 23.07 -13.41 1.94
CA PHE A 36 23.48 -14.01 0.67
C PHE A 36 25.00 -14.21 0.56
N GLY A 37 25.78 -13.80 1.57
CA GLY A 37 27.24 -13.98 1.62
C GLY A 37 28.04 -12.88 0.93
N GLU A 38 27.39 -12.00 0.16
CA GLU A 38 28.02 -10.84 -0.47
C GLU A 38 27.02 -9.70 -0.65
N ASP A 39 27.50 -8.46 -0.64
CA ASP A 39 26.73 -7.29 -1.06
C ASP A 39 26.78 -7.17 -2.58
N LYS A 40 25.62 -7.31 -3.24
CA LYS A 40 25.56 -7.35 -4.70
C LYS A 40 24.32 -6.68 -5.26
N VAL A 41 24.50 -5.88 -6.31
CA VAL A 41 23.40 -5.34 -7.11
C VAL A 41 23.32 -6.12 -8.42
N VAL A 42 22.14 -6.65 -8.71
CA VAL A 42 21.84 -7.30 -10.00
C VAL A 42 20.79 -6.45 -10.74
N ARG A 43 21.05 -6.16 -12.01
CA ARG A 43 20.16 -5.33 -12.85
C ARG A 43 18.95 -6.13 -13.34
N HIS A 44 18.25 -6.72 -12.40
CA HIS A 44 17.01 -7.46 -12.60
C HIS A 44 16.16 -7.39 -11.32
N PRO A 45 14.89 -7.08 -11.37
CA PRO A 45 14.05 -6.95 -10.18
C PRO A 45 13.63 -8.31 -9.58
N TYR A 46 13.74 -9.41 -10.30
CA TYR A 46 13.27 -10.78 -10.00
C TYR A 46 11.76 -10.90 -9.72
N CYS A 47 11.07 -9.80 -9.55
CA CYS A 47 9.62 -9.72 -9.43
C CYS A 47 9.11 -8.64 -10.37
N ASN A 48 7.81 -8.57 -10.56
CA ASN A 48 7.20 -7.60 -11.48
C ASN A 48 6.61 -6.38 -10.77
N TYR A 49 6.96 -6.16 -9.50
CA TYR A 49 6.56 -4.97 -8.78
C TYR A 49 6.89 -3.65 -9.51
N PRO A 50 8.08 -3.50 -10.13
CA PRO A 50 8.38 -2.29 -10.88
C PRO A 50 7.39 -1.94 -11.99
N ASN A 51 6.58 -2.88 -12.48
CA ASN A 51 5.50 -2.58 -13.43
C ASN A 51 4.42 -1.65 -12.85
N TYR A 52 4.38 -1.49 -11.53
CA TYR A 52 3.49 -0.56 -10.84
C TYR A 52 4.10 0.85 -10.71
N VAL A 53 5.33 1.07 -11.16
CA VAL A 53 6.00 2.39 -11.15
C VAL A 53 6.09 2.88 -12.58
N GLU A 54 5.26 3.88 -12.91
CA GLU A 54 5.18 4.42 -14.26
C GLU A 54 6.54 4.93 -14.75
N GLY A 55 6.89 4.51 -15.96
CA GLY A 55 8.09 5.00 -16.64
C GLY A 55 9.42 4.44 -16.13
N ILE A 56 9.43 3.59 -15.10
CA ILE A 56 10.66 2.92 -14.68
C ILE A 56 11.15 2.00 -15.81
N VAL A 57 12.46 2.00 -16.03
CA VAL A 57 13.06 1.09 -16.99
C VAL A 57 13.15 -0.30 -16.35
N MET A 58 12.20 -1.17 -16.69
CA MET A 58 12.23 -2.57 -16.22
C MET A 58 13.53 -3.20 -16.66
N GLY A 59 14.27 -3.74 -15.71
CA GLY A 59 15.54 -4.48 -15.76
C GLY A 59 16.06 -4.99 -17.11
N GLY A 60 15.79 -4.30 -18.18
CA GLY A 60 15.81 -4.68 -19.55
C GLY A 60 17.17 -4.99 -20.19
N LYS A 61 18.18 -5.33 -19.37
CA LYS A 61 19.50 -5.70 -19.93
C LYS A 61 19.87 -7.16 -19.68
N LEU A 62 19.12 -7.88 -18.80
CA LEU A 62 19.41 -9.28 -18.49
C LEU A 62 18.21 -10.16 -18.84
N SER A 63 18.49 -11.30 -19.50
CA SER A 63 17.51 -12.38 -19.60
C SER A 63 17.29 -13.05 -18.25
N ASN A 64 16.26 -13.88 -18.10
CA ASN A 64 16.03 -14.65 -16.88
C ASN A 64 17.23 -15.58 -16.56
N GLU A 65 17.86 -16.14 -17.61
CA GLU A 65 19.05 -16.98 -17.50
C GLU A 65 20.24 -16.20 -16.94
N GLU A 66 20.53 -15.04 -17.52
CA GLU A 66 21.62 -14.17 -17.08
C GLU A 66 21.36 -13.65 -15.65
N ALA A 67 20.14 -13.30 -15.34
CA ALA A 67 19.77 -12.84 -14.00
C ALA A 67 19.91 -13.95 -12.97
N ALA A 68 19.47 -15.18 -13.27
CA ALA A 68 19.64 -16.31 -12.38
C ALA A 68 21.12 -16.62 -12.13
N GLN A 69 21.97 -16.53 -13.16
CA GLN A 69 23.40 -16.75 -13.02
C GLN A 69 24.11 -15.68 -12.17
N GLN A 70 23.61 -14.44 -12.20
CA GLN A 70 24.19 -13.35 -11.40
C GLN A 70 23.71 -13.34 -9.94
N ALA A 71 22.62 -14.04 -9.61
CA ALA A 71 22.14 -14.11 -8.23
C ALA A 71 23.19 -14.79 -7.32
N PRO A 72 23.44 -14.27 -6.11
CA PRO A 72 24.39 -14.85 -5.16
C PRO A 72 23.75 -16.06 -4.45
N LEU A 73 23.53 -17.12 -5.21
CA LEU A 73 22.93 -18.38 -4.80
C LEU A 73 23.86 -19.54 -5.15
N SER A 74 23.63 -20.71 -4.54
CA SER A 74 24.27 -21.94 -4.97
C SER A 74 23.92 -22.27 -6.43
N GLU A 75 24.70 -23.12 -7.12
CA GLU A 75 24.39 -23.53 -8.48
C GLU A 75 23.00 -24.17 -8.58
N LYS A 76 22.64 -25.03 -7.62
CA LYS A 76 21.29 -25.57 -7.48
C LYS A 76 20.25 -24.46 -7.30
N GLY A 77 20.56 -23.45 -6.48
CA GLY A 77 19.70 -22.29 -6.27
C GLY A 77 19.48 -21.49 -7.56
N LYS A 78 20.51 -21.28 -8.38
CA LYS A 78 20.40 -20.60 -9.67
C LYS A 78 19.50 -21.36 -10.65
N GLU A 79 19.63 -22.68 -10.73
CA GLU A 79 18.77 -23.55 -11.55
C GLU A 79 17.31 -23.45 -11.09
N GLN A 80 17.07 -23.49 -9.78
CA GLN A 80 15.73 -23.35 -9.22
C GLN A 80 15.17 -21.95 -9.45
N LEU A 81 15.99 -20.89 -9.29
CA LEU A 81 15.59 -19.52 -9.57
C LEU A 81 15.14 -19.34 -11.02
N LEU A 82 15.90 -19.88 -11.98
CA LEU A 82 15.50 -19.85 -13.38
C LEU A 82 14.16 -20.55 -13.62
N ARG A 83 13.95 -21.69 -12.96
CA ARG A 83 12.65 -22.39 -13.03
C ARG A 83 11.50 -21.53 -12.50
N VAL A 84 11.73 -20.82 -11.42
CA VAL A 84 10.73 -19.90 -10.85
C VAL A 84 10.47 -18.72 -11.78
N LEU A 85 11.52 -18.10 -12.33
CA LEU A 85 11.39 -16.97 -13.27
C LEU A 85 10.63 -17.33 -14.55
N ASN A 86 10.80 -18.56 -15.02
CA ASN A 86 10.08 -19.11 -16.17
C ASN A 86 8.78 -19.84 -15.78
N GLY A 87 8.41 -19.82 -14.50
CA GLY A 87 7.19 -20.40 -13.99
C GLY A 87 5.94 -19.60 -14.36
N GLY A 88 4.86 -19.90 -13.69
CA GLY A 88 3.58 -19.26 -13.88
C GLY A 88 2.43 -20.24 -13.71
N LEU A 89 1.21 -19.82 -13.97
CA LEU A 89 0.03 -20.70 -13.82
C LEU A 89 0.07 -21.93 -14.72
N HIS A 90 0.78 -21.88 -15.83
CA HIS A 90 0.92 -23.03 -16.76
C HIS A 90 1.68 -24.23 -16.16
N ALA A 91 2.39 -24.02 -15.04
CA ALA A 91 3.05 -25.10 -14.32
C ALA A 91 2.10 -25.86 -13.37
N ILE A 92 0.88 -25.40 -13.22
CA ILE A 92 -0.15 -26.01 -12.37
C ILE A 92 -0.95 -27.02 -13.21
N ASP A 93 -0.99 -28.26 -12.76
CA ASP A 93 -1.71 -29.34 -13.43
C ASP A 93 -3.04 -29.61 -12.69
N VAL A 94 -4.02 -28.74 -12.96
CA VAL A 94 -5.41 -28.89 -12.52
C VAL A 94 -6.35 -28.52 -13.66
N PRO A 95 -7.59 -29.10 -13.73
CA PRO A 95 -8.59 -28.72 -14.72
C PRO A 95 -8.86 -27.19 -14.71
N GLU A 96 -9.17 -26.63 -15.89
CA GLU A 96 -9.42 -25.18 -16.04
C GLU A 96 -10.55 -24.70 -15.11
N GLU A 97 -11.58 -25.51 -14.95
CA GLU A 97 -12.73 -25.24 -14.08
C GLU A 97 -12.39 -25.21 -12.59
N GLU A 98 -11.30 -25.86 -12.18
CA GLU A 98 -10.83 -25.88 -10.78
C GLU A 98 -9.70 -24.87 -10.52
N MET A 99 -9.16 -24.25 -11.56
CA MET A 99 -7.98 -23.38 -11.47
C MET A 99 -8.21 -22.20 -10.52
N GLU A 100 -9.38 -21.56 -10.57
CA GLU A 100 -9.68 -20.41 -9.73
C GLU A 100 -9.71 -20.79 -8.26
N ASP A 101 -10.41 -21.87 -7.92
CA ASP A 101 -10.47 -22.37 -6.54
C ASP A 101 -9.08 -22.81 -6.05
N TYR A 102 -8.31 -23.47 -6.89
CA TYR A 102 -6.97 -23.91 -6.57
C TYR A 102 -6.02 -22.75 -6.25
N ILE A 103 -5.96 -21.73 -7.09
CA ILE A 103 -5.04 -20.60 -6.90
C ILE A 103 -5.40 -19.70 -5.70
N TYR A 104 -6.67 -19.67 -5.29
CA TYR A 104 -7.10 -18.91 -4.11
C TYR A 104 -7.17 -19.75 -2.82
N SER A 105 -7.03 -21.07 -2.90
CA SER A 105 -6.95 -21.96 -1.74
C SER A 105 -5.53 -22.46 -1.42
N THR A 106 -4.62 -22.40 -2.39
CA THR A 106 -3.25 -22.90 -2.24
C THR A 106 -2.29 -21.76 -1.93
N SER A 107 -1.40 -21.96 -0.94
CA SER A 107 -0.40 -20.97 -0.60
C SER A 107 0.66 -20.84 -1.71
N TYR A 108 1.20 -19.63 -1.85
CA TYR A 108 2.31 -19.40 -2.77
C TYR A 108 3.57 -20.19 -2.35
N PHE A 109 3.73 -20.44 -1.06
CA PHE A 109 4.81 -21.29 -0.55
C PHE A 109 4.68 -22.74 -1.04
N ASP A 110 3.47 -23.31 -0.97
CA ASP A 110 3.22 -24.66 -1.47
C ASP A 110 3.41 -24.79 -2.97
N TYR A 111 3.00 -23.76 -3.72
CA TYR A 111 3.28 -23.69 -5.15
C TYR A 111 4.78 -23.71 -5.46
N LEU A 112 5.59 -22.89 -4.77
CA LEU A 112 7.03 -22.89 -4.95
C LEU A 112 7.64 -24.27 -4.65
N LYS A 113 7.23 -24.90 -3.55
CA LYS A 113 7.80 -26.17 -3.12
C LYS A 113 7.28 -27.37 -3.91
N ASN A 114 5.99 -27.48 -4.06
CA ASN A 114 5.35 -28.71 -4.56
C ASN A 114 5.19 -28.69 -6.08
N THR A 115 4.89 -27.52 -6.68
CA THR A 115 4.74 -27.39 -8.12
C THR A 115 6.07 -27.11 -8.79
N LEU A 116 6.85 -26.16 -8.28
CA LEU A 116 8.12 -25.75 -8.90
C LEU A 116 9.35 -26.48 -8.32
N GLY A 117 9.20 -27.26 -7.25
CA GLY A 117 10.27 -28.04 -6.66
C GLY A 117 11.39 -27.18 -6.05
N VAL A 118 11.04 -26.04 -5.44
CA VAL A 118 11.99 -25.12 -4.83
C VAL A 118 12.29 -25.56 -3.41
N ASP A 119 13.55 -25.88 -3.10
CA ASP A 119 14.03 -26.18 -1.75
C ASP A 119 15.23 -25.31 -1.32
N ASP A 120 15.77 -24.47 -2.22
CA ASP A 120 16.85 -23.55 -1.89
C ASP A 120 16.36 -22.46 -0.92
N PRO A 121 17.01 -22.33 0.27
CA PRO A 121 16.57 -21.38 1.28
C PRO A 121 16.74 -19.91 0.87
N GLY A 122 17.67 -19.60 -0.04
CA GLY A 122 17.86 -18.24 -0.56
C GLY A 122 16.68 -17.80 -1.40
N ILE A 123 16.18 -18.69 -2.28
CA ILE A 123 14.98 -18.41 -3.11
C ILE A 123 13.76 -18.26 -2.24
N LEU A 124 13.55 -19.14 -1.27
CA LEU A 124 12.40 -19.07 -0.37
C LEU A 124 12.41 -17.77 0.45
N LYS A 125 13.59 -17.27 0.84
CA LYS A 125 13.74 -15.95 1.48
C LYS A 125 13.43 -14.80 0.51
N MET A 126 13.91 -14.86 -0.74
CA MET A 126 13.59 -13.87 -1.76
C MET A 126 12.09 -13.81 -2.02
N ALA A 127 11.47 -14.97 -2.23
CA ALA A 127 10.06 -15.09 -2.53
C ALA A 127 9.17 -14.59 -1.39
N ARG A 128 9.57 -14.88 -0.13
CA ARG A 128 8.77 -14.53 1.05
C ARG A 128 8.32 -13.08 1.06
N ASN A 129 9.17 -12.21 0.58
CA ASN A 129 8.97 -10.78 0.66
C ASN A 129 8.60 -10.14 -0.69
N SER A 130 8.55 -10.90 -1.77
CA SER A 130 8.39 -10.36 -3.12
C SER A 130 7.00 -9.76 -3.43
N GLY A 131 6.03 -9.89 -2.54
CA GLY A 131 4.70 -9.28 -2.66
C GLY A 131 4.27 -8.52 -1.41
N LEU A 132 5.18 -8.28 -0.46
CA LEU A 132 4.84 -7.76 0.86
C LEU A 132 4.26 -6.35 0.85
N ASP A 133 4.68 -5.50 -0.04
CA ASP A 133 4.22 -4.12 -0.16
C ASP A 133 2.74 -4.02 -0.58
N TRP A 134 2.23 -5.01 -1.28
CA TRP A 134 0.81 -5.10 -1.66
C TRP A 134 0.01 -6.03 -0.76
N ALA A 135 0.50 -7.26 -0.58
CA ALA A 135 -0.22 -8.28 0.18
C ALA A 135 -0.03 -8.15 1.69
N LEU A 136 1.07 -7.53 2.15
CA LEU A 136 1.46 -7.38 3.56
C LEU A 136 1.55 -8.72 4.31
N THR A 137 1.71 -9.82 3.58
CA THR A 137 1.80 -11.19 4.11
C THR A 137 2.91 -11.95 3.41
N GLY A 138 3.55 -12.88 4.11
CA GLY A 138 4.56 -13.75 3.52
C GLY A 138 3.96 -14.86 2.65
N THR A 139 4.81 -15.61 1.98
CA THR A 139 4.44 -16.69 1.06
C THR A 139 3.54 -17.76 1.67
N ASP A 140 3.64 -17.98 2.98
CA ASP A 140 2.89 -18.97 3.76
C ASP A 140 1.40 -18.58 3.95
N LEU A 141 1.11 -17.27 3.92
CA LEU A 141 -0.24 -16.73 4.05
C LEU A 141 -0.80 -16.16 2.74
N MET A 142 0.08 -15.87 1.79
CA MET A 142 -0.31 -15.35 0.50
C MET A 142 -0.72 -16.50 -0.44
N THR A 143 -1.89 -16.41 -1.05
CA THR A 143 -2.32 -17.39 -2.05
C THR A 143 -1.59 -17.20 -3.37
N ILE A 144 -1.61 -18.22 -4.25
CA ILE A 144 -1.07 -18.11 -5.62
C ILE A 144 -1.74 -16.95 -6.37
N GLY A 145 -3.07 -16.81 -6.27
CA GLY A 145 -3.83 -15.74 -6.92
C GLY A 145 -3.39 -14.35 -6.46
N THR A 146 -3.14 -14.18 -5.15
CA THR A 146 -2.60 -12.94 -4.60
C THR A 146 -1.17 -12.69 -5.08
N ALA A 147 -0.30 -13.71 -5.03
CA ALA A 147 1.08 -13.61 -5.53
C ALA A 147 1.15 -13.16 -6.99
N LYS A 148 0.29 -13.75 -7.85
CA LYS A 148 0.14 -13.34 -9.24
C LYS A 148 -0.29 -11.87 -9.38
N SER A 149 -1.30 -11.46 -8.60
CA SER A 149 -1.81 -10.08 -8.65
C SER A 149 -0.77 -9.05 -8.20
N CYS A 150 0.08 -9.41 -7.24
CA CYS A 150 1.17 -8.56 -6.74
C CYS A 150 2.43 -8.61 -7.61
N GLY A 151 2.48 -9.43 -8.66
CA GLY A 151 3.70 -9.61 -9.44
C GLY A 151 4.86 -10.21 -8.67
N ALA A 152 4.57 -11.10 -7.72
CA ALA A 152 5.58 -11.82 -6.97
C ALA A 152 6.52 -12.62 -7.88
N LEU A 153 7.65 -13.06 -7.35
CA LEU A 153 8.67 -13.83 -8.07
C LEU A 153 8.04 -14.98 -8.88
N GLY A 154 8.27 -15.02 -10.18
CA GLY A 154 7.69 -16.01 -11.10
C GLY A 154 6.34 -15.62 -11.73
N PHE A 155 5.78 -14.48 -11.37
CA PHE A 155 4.53 -14.01 -11.97
C PHE A 155 4.69 -12.63 -12.64
N THR A 156 4.07 -12.50 -13.82
CA THR A 156 3.98 -11.22 -14.52
C THR A 156 2.57 -10.67 -14.34
N PRO A 157 2.37 -9.57 -13.59
CA PRO A 157 1.06 -8.95 -13.48
C PRO A 157 0.63 -8.38 -14.84
N LYS A 158 -0.67 -8.24 -15.06
CA LYS A 158 -1.17 -7.37 -16.12
C LYS A 158 -0.62 -5.95 -15.88
N ALA A 159 -0.27 -5.23 -16.95
CA ALA A 159 -0.01 -3.81 -16.85
C ALA A 159 -1.21 -3.14 -16.15
N VAL A 160 -0.93 -2.44 -15.07
CA VAL A 160 -1.96 -1.80 -14.24
C VAL A 160 -2.30 -0.41 -14.79
N PHE A 161 -1.39 0.16 -15.57
CA PHE A 161 -1.51 1.53 -16.07
C PHE A 161 -1.52 1.53 -17.60
N ASP A 162 -2.43 2.30 -18.17
CA ASP A 162 -2.51 2.66 -19.57
C ASP A 162 -2.67 4.19 -19.71
N GLU A 163 -2.78 4.68 -20.95
CA GLU A 163 -2.91 6.12 -21.23
C GLU A 163 -4.20 6.70 -20.65
N ASP A 164 -5.27 5.91 -20.56
CA ASP A 164 -6.58 6.33 -20.05
C ASP A 164 -6.69 6.15 -18.52
N ASN A 165 -5.82 5.34 -17.92
CA ASN A 165 -5.78 5.06 -16.49
C ASN A 165 -4.38 5.37 -15.94
N PRO A 166 -4.10 6.66 -15.75
CA PRO A 166 -2.81 7.08 -15.27
C PRO A 166 -2.55 6.59 -13.84
N TYR A 167 -1.28 6.59 -13.50
CA TYR A 167 -0.73 6.25 -12.21
C TYR A 167 -1.53 6.83 -11.02
N ILE A 168 -1.25 6.33 -9.83
CA ILE A 168 -1.85 6.76 -8.56
C ILE A 168 -1.76 8.29 -8.41
N TYR A 169 -2.86 8.93 -8.03
CA TYR A 169 -2.88 10.36 -7.74
C TYR A 169 -2.10 10.66 -6.45
N HIS A 170 -0.95 11.31 -6.59
CA HIS A 170 -0.13 11.77 -5.46
C HIS A 170 -0.56 13.16 -5.04
N PHE A 171 -1.33 13.27 -3.97
CA PHE A 171 -1.63 14.56 -3.37
C PHE A 171 -0.39 15.07 -2.63
N PRO A 172 -0.01 16.36 -2.77
CA PRO A 172 1.25 16.90 -2.22
C PRO A 172 1.40 16.71 -0.71
N ASP A 173 0.29 16.77 0.03
CA ASP A 173 0.20 16.52 1.47
C ASP A 173 -0.42 15.13 1.78
N GLY A 174 -0.38 14.22 0.81
CA GLY A 174 -0.96 12.89 0.90
C GLY A 174 -2.49 12.90 0.95
N ASN A 175 -3.09 11.77 1.30
CA ASN A 175 -4.55 11.65 1.46
C ASN A 175 -5.12 12.57 2.56
N ALA A 176 -4.28 13.11 3.42
CA ALA A 176 -4.66 14.15 4.37
C ALA A 176 -5.23 15.40 3.68
N GLY A 177 -4.76 15.74 2.47
CA GLY A 177 -5.29 16.82 1.65
C GLY A 177 -6.78 16.65 1.34
N ILE A 178 -7.22 15.43 1.05
CA ILE A 178 -8.63 15.11 0.84
C ILE A 178 -9.44 15.34 2.12
N ALA A 179 -8.93 14.86 3.26
CA ALA A 179 -9.59 15.06 4.55
C ALA A 179 -9.68 16.56 4.90
N ARG A 180 -8.61 17.32 4.65
CA ARG A 180 -8.58 18.78 4.85
C ARG A 180 -9.59 19.49 3.95
N ALA A 181 -9.69 19.11 2.67
CA ALA A 181 -10.66 19.66 1.74
C ALA A 181 -12.12 19.35 2.16
N LEU A 182 -12.39 18.15 2.65
CA LEU A 182 -13.70 17.77 3.21
C LEU A 182 -14.05 18.60 4.44
N VAL A 183 -13.09 18.77 5.37
CA VAL A 183 -13.30 19.61 6.58
C VAL A 183 -13.55 21.07 6.19
N LYS A 184 -12.78 21.61 5.25
CA LYS A 184 -12.99 22.97 4.71
C LYS A 184 -14.38 23.13 4.09
N LYS A 185 -14.84 22.13 3.36
CA LYS A 185 -16.20 22.12 2.78
C LYS A 185 -17.29 22.19 3.85
N MET A 186 -17.11 21.49 4.97
CA MET A 186 -18.09 21.44 6.06
C MET A 186 -17.99 22.64 7.02
N ILE A 187 -16.79 23.19 7.20
CA ILE A 187 -16.48 24.29 8.12
C ILE A 187 -15.64 25.32 7.37
N SER A 188 -16.31 26.25 6.69
CA SER A 188 -15.66 27.19 5.78
C SER A 188 -14.56 28.05 6.38
N ASP A 189 -14.69 28.38 7.67
CA ASP A 189 -13.78 29.32 8.36
C ASP A 189 -12.51 28.62 8.89
N VAL A 190 -12.40 27.30 8.72
CA VAL A 190 -11.25 26.53 9.24
C VAL A 190 -9.93 26.86 8.51
N ALA A 191 -9.99 27.32 7.26
CA ALA A 191 -8.81 27.64 6.46
C ALA A 191 -9.11 28.64 5.37
N VAL A 192 -8.11 29.29 4.82
CA VAL A 192 -8.18 30.08 3.60
C VAL A 192 -7.91 29.16 2.41
N GLY A 193 -8.54 29.46 1.26
CA GLY A 193 -8.40 28.69 0.02
C GLY A 193 -9.70 28.00 -0.40
N ASN A 194 -9.85 27.77 -1.71
CA ASN A 194 -11.08 27.25 -2.31
C ASN A 194 -10.90 25.93 -3.06
N ASN A 195 -9.63 25.50 -3.24
CA ASN A 195 -9.30 24.26 -3.93
C ASN A 195 -8.19 23.51 -3.17
N ALA A 196 -7.94 22.27 -3.56
CA ALA A 196 -6.99 21.41 -2.88
C ALA A 196 -5.55 21.96 -2.93
N GLU A 197 -5.14 22.57 -4.03
CA GLU A 197 -3.78 23.11 -4.18
C GLU A 197 -3.54 24.29 -3.22
N GLU A 198 -4.50 25.20 -3.09
CA GLU A 198 -4.42 26.32 -2.13
C GLU A 198 -4.42 25.83 -0.68
N LEU A 199 -5.11 24.73 -0.39
CA LEU A 199 -5.18 24.17 0.96
C LEU A 199 -3.89 23.50 1.42
N VAL A 200 -3.01 23.07 0.52
CA VAL A 200 -1.74 22.41 0.87
C VAL A 200 -0.93 23.24 1.86
N LEU A 201 -0.75 24.52 1.57
CA LEU A 201 0.04 25.45 2.40
C LEU A 201 -0.80 26.22 3.42
N SER A 202 -2.13 26.07 3.40
CA SER A 202 -3.03 26.84 4.27
C SER A 202 -2.95 26.39 5.72
N LYS A 203 -2.86 27.37 6.63
CA LYS A 203 -2.95 27.07 8.07
C LYS A 203 -4.40 26.83 8.46
N PHE A 204 -4.64 25.70 9.11
CA PHE A 204 -5.95 25.39 9.68
C PHE A 204 -6.11 26.00 11.07
N ASN A 205 -7.20 26.74 11.25
CA ASN A 205 -7.63 27.23 12.55
C ASN A 205 -8.46 26.15 13.27
N TYR A 206 -7.81 25.33 14.06
CA TYR A 206 -8.45 24.24 14.78
C TYR A 206 -9.51 24.71 15.81
N ALA A 207 -9.48 25.97 16.21
CA ALA A 207 -10.53 26.53 17.10
C ALA A 207 -11.92 26.59 16.41
N GLU A 208 -11.95 26.60 15.08
CA GLU A 208 -13.21 26.58 14.32
C GLU A 208 -13.92 25.23 14.39
N LEU A 209 -13.22 24.13 14.60
CA LEU A 209 -13.75 22.77 14.48
C LEU A 209 -14.87 22.46 15.48
N GLY A 210 -14.79 23.01 16.70
CA GLY A 210 -15.69 22.70 17.81
C GLY A 210 -16.79 23.74 18.06
N LYS A 211 -16.87 24.83 17.30
CA LYS A 211 -17.82 25.93 17.55
C LYS A 211 -19.27 25.44 17.56
N VAL A 212 -20.02 25.87 18.56
CA VAL A 212 -21.44 25.49 18.73
C VAL A 212 -22.32 26.04 17.62
N SER A 213 -21.91 27.15 17.02
CA SER A 213 -22.63 27.78 15.89
C SER A 213 -22.50 26.98 14.58
N ASN A 214 -21.56 26.06 14.47
CA ASN A 214 -21.37 25.27 13.26
C ASN A 214 -22.42 24.17 13.17
N ALA A 215 -22.93 23.93 11.95
CA ALA A 215 -23.81 22.81 11.65
C ALA A 215 -23.12 21.45 11.84
N VAL A 216 -21.80 21.39 11.59
CA VAL A 216 -20.93 20.23 11.78
C VAL A 216 -19.83 20.60 12.79
N ARG A 217 -19.56 19.70 13.72
CA ARG A 217 -18.50 19.90 14.72
C ARG A 217 -17.57 18.70 14.76
N ILE A 218 -16.28 18.96 14.83
CA ILE A 218 -15.23 17.95 14.96
C ILE A 218 -14.55 18.16 16.32
N ARG A 219 -14.51 17.10 17.11
CA ARG A 219 -13.81 17.10 18.43
C ARG A 219 -12.53 16.30 18.31
N LEU A 220 -11.41 17.02 18.29
CA LEU A 220 -10.09 16.40 18.35
C LEU A 220 -9.78 15.90 19.77
N ASN A 221 -8.77 15.04 19.89
CA ASN A 221 -8.30 14.47 21.17
C ASN A 221 -9.44 13.82 21.97
N SER A 222 -10.41 13.25 21.27
CA SER A 222 -11.63 12.69 21.85
C SER A 222 -11.71 11.19 21.55
N THR A 223 -11.31 10.36 22.52
CA THR A 223 -11.29 8.91 22.38
C THR A 223 -12.65 8.32 22.73
N VAL A 224 -13.34 7.75 21.76
CA VAL A 224 -14.61 7.06 21.99
C VAL A 224 -14.33 5.74 22.73
N VAL A 225 -15.01 5.55 23.85
CA VAL A 225 -14.85 4.38 24.73
C VAL A 225 -16.10 3.52 24.83
N ASN A 226 -17.27 4.05 24.50
CA ASN A 226 -18.51 3.25 24.49
C ASN A 226 -19.54 3.85 23.55
N VAL A 227 -20.20 2.98 22.79
CA VAL A 227 -21.38 3.29 21.95
C VAL A 227 -22.47 2.29 22.30
N ARG A 228 -23.68 2.79 22.59
CA ARG A 228 -24.82 1.94 22.93
C ARG A 228 -26.13 2.57 22.50
N HIS A 229 -27.11 1.76 22.23
CA HIS A 229 -28.49 2.19 22.06
C HIS A 229 -29.07 2.74 23.36
N GLY A 230 -30.06 3.64 23.28
CA GLY A 230 -30.76 4.20 24.42
C GLY A 230 -31.72 3.21 25.12
N GLY A 231 -31.95 2.06 24.52
CA GLY A 231 -32.80 0.98 25.01
C GLY A 231 -32.59 -0.27 24.16
N ASP A 232 -33.65 -1.05 23.92
CA ASP A 232 -33.64 -2.20 23.03
C ASP A 232 -33.22 -1.76 21.61
N PRO A 233 -32.17 -2.33 21.02
CA PRO A 233 -31.66 -1.95 19.69
C PRO A 233 -32.74 -1.94 18.59
N LYS A 234 -33.71 -2.84 18.67
CA LYS A 234 -34.79 -2.96 17.67
C LYS A 234 -35.75 -1.79 17.68
N ASN A 235 -35.90 -1.11 18.82
CA ASN A 235 -36.90 -0.08 19.04
C ASN A 235 -36.28 1.29 19.43
N SER A 236 -34.98 1.36 19.62
CA SER A 236 -34.32 2.60 20.06
C SER A 236 -34.22 3.61 18.93
N SER A 237 -34.66 4.83 19.18
CA SER A 237 -34.47 5.99 18.30
C SER A 237 -33.22 6.80 18.66
N GLU A 238 -32.47 6.38 19.66
CA GLU A 238 -31.34 7.14 20.20
C GLU A 238 -30.11 6.24 20.40
N VAL A 239 -28.95 6.82 20.14
CA VAL A 239 -27.64 6.21 20.42
C VAL A 239 -26.83 7.15 21.30
N PHE A 240 -26.18 6.59 22.31
CA PHE A 240 -25.28 7.30 23.21
C PHE A 240 -23.83 6.96 22.89
N VAL A 241 -23.00 7.99 22.74
CA VAL A 241 -21.55 7.86 22.53
C VAL A 241 -20.84 8.49 23.73
N LYS A 242 -20.07 7.66 24.47
CA LYS A 242 -19.17 8.15 25.51
C LYS A 242 -17.75 8.28 24.97
N TYR A 243 -17.10 9.39 25.30
CA TYR A 243 -15.73 9.64 24.91
C TYR A 243 -14.95 10.32 26.04
N ILE A 244 -13.64 10.18 26.01
CA ILE A 244 -12.71 10.84 26.93
C ILE A 244 -12.03 11.98 26.19
N ASN A 245 -12.03 13.16 26.79
CA ASN A 245 -11.28 14.32 26.34
C ASN A 245 -10.71 15.02 27.58
N ASP A 246 -9.42 15.39 27.57
CA ASP A 246 -8.70 15.97 28.70
C ASP A 246 -8.92 15.22 30.04
N ASN A 247 -8.84 13.90 30.02
CA ASN A 247 -9.09 12.99 31.13
C ASN A 247 -10.51 13.10 31.77
N LYS A 248 -11.44 13.74 31.07
CA LYS A 248 -12.85 13.84 31.48
C LYS A 248 -13.75 13.00 30.60
N SER A 249 -14.72 12.35 31.22
CA SER A 249 -15.74 11.60 30.50
C SER A 249 -16.86 12.54 30.00
N HIS A 250 -17.19 12.41 28.74
CA HIS A 250 -18.27 13.14 28.09
C HIS A 250 -19.23 12.16 27.43
N GLN A 251 -20.47 12.59 27.22
CA GLN A 251 -21.48 11.84 26.49
C GLN A 251 -22.18 12.73 25.48
N VAL A 252 -22.39 12.22 24.29
CA VAL A 252 -23.27 12.81 23.30
C VAL A 252 -24.37 11.81 22.93
N LYS A 253 -25.51 12.37 22.52
CA LYS A 253 -26.67 11.64 22.04
C LYS A 253 -26.87 11.95 20.56
N GLY A 254 -27.11 10.93 19.76
CA GLY A 254 -27.44 11.03 18.35
C GLY A 254 -28.61 10.12 17.95
N LYS A 255 -29.15 10.32 16.78
CA LYS A 255 -30.13 9.40 16.19
C LYS A 255 -29.44 8.20 15.56
N ASN A 256 -28.33 8.45 14.91
CA ASN A 256 -27.53 7.44 14.21
C ASN A 256 -26.04 7.64 14.53
N VAL A 257 -25.27 6.56 14.47
CA VAL A 257 -23.81 6.57 14.61
C VAL A 257 -23.19 5.74 13.48
N VAL A 258 -22.16 6.28 12.84
CA VAL A 258 -21.32 5.55 11.89
C VAL A 258 -20.00 5.26 12.58
N MET A 259 -19.67 3.97 12.70
CA MET A 259 -18.39 3.52 13.25
C MET A 259 -17.34 3.53 12.14
N ALA A 260 -16.63 4.66 12.01
CA ALA A 260 -15.60 4.87 10.98
C ALA A 260 -14.17 4.54 11.50
N CYS A 261 -14.05 3.68 12.49
CA CYS A 261 -12.78 3.14 12.99
C CYS A 261 -12.48 1.77 12.38
N TYR A 262 -11.34 1.19 12.74
CA TYR A 262 -11.04 -0.18 12.33
C TYR A 262 -12.08 -1.16 12.86
N ASN A 263 -12.56 -2.04 11.99
CA ASN A 263 -13.63 -2.99 12.32
C ASN A 263 -13.31 -3.82 13.58
N MET A 264 -12.06 -4.26 13.73
CA MET A 264 -11.62 -5.02 14.91
C MET A 264 -11.77 -4.25 16.24
N MET A 265 -11.88 -2.93 16.21
CA MET A 265 -12.07 -2.11 17.41
C MET A 265 -13.55 -2.02 17.83
N ILE A 266 -14.48 -2.24 16.91
CA ILE A 266 -15.92 -2.09 17.16
C ILE A 266 -16.42 -2.96 18.32
N PRO A 267 -16.05 -4.25 18.44
CA PRO A 267 -16.49 -5.10 19.55
C PRO A 267 -16.03 -4.65 20.95
N HIS A 268 -14.98 -3.82 21.01
CA HIS A 268 -14.49 -3.24 22.27
C HIS A 268 -15.21 -1.96 22.67
N ILE A 269 -15.91 -1.33 21.74
CA ILE A 269 -16.53 -0.01 21.91
C ILE A 269 -18.05 -0.12 21.94
N VAL A 270 -18.64 -0.96 21.07
CA VAL A 270 -20.10 -1.08 20.91
C VAL A 270 -20.67 -2.14 21.83
N SER A 271 -21.58 -1.75 22.70
CA SER A 271 -22.30 -2.66 23.59
C SER A 271 -23.51 -3.30 22.88
N GLY A 272 -23.71 -4.59 23.08
CA GLY A 272 -24.90 -5.29 22.59
C GLY A 272 -24.82 -5.75 21.13
N LEU A 273 -23.61 -5.92 20.60
CA LEU A 273 -23.44 -6.59 19.31
C LEU A 273 -23.81 -8.09 19.43
N PRO A 274 -24.48 -8.67 18.42
CA PRO A 274 -24.59 -10.12 18.32
C PRO A 274 -23.20 -10.79 18.33
N GLU A 275 -23.07 -11.92 19.03
CA GLU A 275 -21.75 -12.56 19.22
C GLU A 275 -21.13 -13.00 17.88
N GLU A 276 -21.94 -13.49 16.94
CA GLU A 276 -21.47 -13.86 15.60
C GLU A 276 -20.86 -12.66 14.87
N GLN A 277 -21.52 -11.50 14.91
CA GLN A 277 -21.01 -10.27 14.32
C GLN A 277 -19.74 -9.78 15.02
N ALA A 278 -19.71 -9.83 16.36
CA ALA A 278 -18.53 -9.44 17.13
C ALA A 278 -17.32 -10.33 16.81
N ALA A 279 -17.53 -11.65 16.69
CA ALA A 279 -16.49 -12.60 16.29
C ALA A 279 -15.95 -12.29 14.88
N ALA A 280 -16.83 -12.06 13.90
CA ALA A 280 -16.45 -11.72 12.54
C ALA A 280 -15.64 -10.39 12.48
N LEU A 281 -16.05 -9.39 13.26
CA LEU A 281 -15.33 -8.10 13.34
C LEU A 281 -13.94 -8.23 13.95
N ARG A 282 -13.74 -9.11 14.95
CA ARG A 282 -12.43 -9.39 15.56
C ARG A 282 -11.44 -10.01 14.58
N LEU A 283 -11.92 -10.71 13.55
CA LEU A 283 -11.08 -11.29 12.50
C LEU A 283 -10.58 -10.26 11.46
N GLN A 284 -11.10 -9.03 11.48
CA GLN A 284 -10.75 -7.96 10.54
C GLN A 284 -9.40 -7.29 10.90
N ASN A 285 -8.34 -8.09 10.96
CA ASN A 285 -7.01 -7.61 11.29
C ASN A 285 -6.46 -6.67 10.21
N LYS A 286 -5.63 -5.73 10.62
CA LYS A 286 -4.86 -4.86 9.75
C LYS A 286 -3.39 -5.24 9.82
N SER A 287 -2.79 -5.51 8.68
CA SER A 287 -1.35 -5.73 8.60
C SER A 287 -0.60 -4.40 8.70
N PRO A 288 0.49 -4.32 9.48
CA PRO A 288 1.29 -3.12 9.55
C PRO A 288 2.12 -2.94 8.27
N LEU A 289 2.19 -1.70 7.80
CA LEU A 289 3.09 -1.27 6.73
C LEU A 289 3.93 -0.11 7.24
N GLN A 290 5.25 -0.18 7.04
CA GLN A 290 6.14 0.94 7.28
C GLN A 290 6.48 1.62 5.96
N TYR A 291 6.07 2.86 5.82
CA TYR A 291 6.44 3.74 4.73
C TYR A 291 7.38 4.82 5.26
N THR A 292 8.53 5.00 4.61
CA THR A 292 9.54 5.97 5.03
C THR A 292 9.91 6.87 3.86
N THR A 293 9.66 8.18 4.01
CA THR A 293 10.10 9.17 3.04
C THR A 293 11.39 9.83 3.53
N VAL A 294 12.41 9.85 2.67
CA VAL A 294 13.72 10.43 2.97
C VAL A 294 14.03 11.56 1.99
N GLY A 295 14.16 12.78 2.52
CA GLY A 295 14.61 13.92 1.72
C GLY A 295 16.11 13.83 1.46
N LEU A 296 16.50 13.73 0.20
CA LEU A 296 17.89 13.69 -0.22
C LEU A 296 18.34 15.10 -0.65
N ARG A 297 19.62 15.45 -0.39
CA ARG A 297 20.21 16.69 -0.94
C ARG A 297 20.27 16.68 -2.46
N ASN A 298 20.47 15.52 -3.05
CA ASN A 298 20.44 15.28 -4.49
C ASN A 298 20.35 13.76 -4.74
N TRP A 299 20.07 13.39 -5.95
CA TRP A 299 19.92 12.01 -6.40
C TRP A 299 21.02 11.56 -7.40
N ARG A 300 22.15 12.29 -7.46
CA ARG A 300 23.23 12.06 -8.44
C ARG A 300 23.81 10.65 -8.35
N ALA A 301 24.04 10.14 -7.14
CA ALA A 301 24.54 8.79 -6.96
C ALA A 301 23.60 7.72 -7.55
N MET A 302 22.29 7.89 -7.38
CA MET A 302 21.31 7.00 -7.98
C MET A 302 21.33 7.10 -9.51
N LYS A 303 21.49 8.33 -10.05
CA LYS A 303 21.62 8.56 -11.48
C LYS A 303 22.89 7.92 -12.06
N GLU A 304 24.04 8.08 -11.40
CA GLU A 304 25.30 7.47 -11.80
C GLU A 304 25.23 5.94 -11.82
N MET A 305 24.52 5.37 -10.86
CA MET A 305 24.25 3.93 -10.79
C MET A 305 23.11 3.49 -11.74
N GLU A 306 22.40 4.40 -12.40
CA GLU A 306 21.21 4.12 -13.20
C GLU A 306 20.12 3.36 -12.42
N ILE A 307 19.96 3.65 -11.13
CA ILE A 307 19.00 2.99 -10.24
C ILE A 307 17.84 3.94 -9.96
N GLY A 308 16.65 3.59 -10.41
CA GLY A 308 15.39 4.25 -10.06
C GLY A 308 14.67 3.53 -8.93
N LEU A 309 14.73 2.20 -8.93
CA LEU A 309 14.09 1.33 -7.95
C LEU A 309 15.01 0.17 -7.58
N ALA A 310 15.17 -0.08 -6.30
CA ALA A 310 15.87 -1.24 -5.79
C ALA A 310 14.91 -2.14 -4.99
N MET A 311 14.80 -3.39 -5.42
CA MET A 311 14.21 -4.46 -4.62
C MET A 311 15.24 -4.96 -3.62
N SER A 312 14.80 -5.22 -2.39
CA SER A 312 15.69 -5.65 -1.31
C SER A 312 15.00 -6.72 -0.46
N PRO A 313 14.91 -7.95 -0.98
CA PRO A 313 13.91 -8.95 -0.56
C PRO A 313 14.01 -9.41 0.90
N VAL A 314 15.08 -9.12 1.62
CA VAL A 314 15.26 -9.55 3.03
C VAL A 314 15.59 -8.41 3.98
N ASN A 315 15.58 -7.19 3.51
CA ASN A 315 15.81 -6.01 4.33
C ASN A 315 14.49 -5.48 4.93
N MET A 316 14.59 -4.57 5.90
CA MET A 316 13.44 -3.92 6.51
C MET A 316 12.62 -3.13 5.47
N HIS A 317 13.28 -2.36 4.63
CA HIS A 317 12.69 -1.72 3.46
C HIS A 317 12.93 -2.60 2.25
N GLN A 318 11.87 -3.18 1.74
CA GLN A 318 11.97 -4.16 0.66
C GLN A 318 11.97 -3.54 -0.71
N VAL A 319 11.41 -2.36 -0.80
CA VAL A 319 11.41 -1.54 -2.00
C VAL A 319 11.89 -0.16 -1.63
N VAL A 320 12.89 0.32 -2.36
CA VAL A 320 13.40 1.71 -2.26
C VAL A 320 13.41 2.28 -3.66
N PHE A 321 12.78 3.42 -3.86
CA PHE A 321 12.76 4.08 -5.16
C PHE A 321 12.86 5.59 -5.02
N ILE A 322 13.37 6.23 -6.07
CA ILE A 322 13.33 7.68 -6.21
C ILE A 322 11.91 8.05 -6.62
N ASP A 323 11.25 8.88 -5.84
CA ASP A 323 9.97 9.43 -6.26
C ASP A 323 10.16 10.39 -7.42
N PHE A 324 9.29 10.31 -8.44
CA PHE A 324 9.38 11.21 -9.59
C PHE A 324 8.76 12.57 -9.24
N PRO A 325 9.22 13.66 -9.90
CA PRO A 325 8.73 14.99 -9.60
C PRO A 325 7.22 15.14 -9.85
N VAL A 326 6.53 15.70 -8.87
CA VAL A 326 5.12 16.07 -8.94
C VAL A 326 5.00 17.57 -8.64
N ILE A 327 4.58 18.36 -9.63
CA ILE A 327 4.49 19.82 -9.53
C ILE A 327 3.03 20.22 -9.34
N ILE A 328 2.58 20.22 -8.09
CA ILE A 328 1.21 20.58 -7.71
C ILE A 328 1.21 21.25 -6.33
N GLY A 329 0.27 22.16 -6.08
CA GLY A 329 0.10 22.79 -4.78
C GLY A 329 1.16 23.83 -4.41
N GLY A 330 1.84 24.44 -5.40
CA GLY A 330 2.85 25.47 -5.19
C GLY A 330 4.23 24.91 -4.79
N TYR A 331 4.46 23.62 -4.95
CA TYR A 331 5.79 23.01 -4.91
C TYR A 331 6.40 23.04 -6.32
N GLU A 332 7.56 23.65 -6.44
CA GLU A 332 8.37 23.70 -7.67
C GLU A 332 9.68 22.92 -7.49
#